data_a35ed69195a0feea9642ac6c6bd0a5ea
#
_entry.id   a35ed69195a0feea9642ac6c6bd0a5ea
#
_cell.length_a   1.000
_cell.length_b   1.000
_cell.length_c   1.000
_cell.angle_alpha   90.00
_cell.angle_beta   90.00
_cell.angle_gamma   90.00
#
_symmetry.space_group_name_H-M   'P 1'
#
loop_
_entity.id
_entity.type
_entity.pdbx_description
1 polymer ?
#
loop_
_entity_poly.entity_id
_entity_poly.type
_entity_poly.pdbx_seq_one_letter_code
_entity_poly.pdbx_strand_id
1 'polypeptide(L)'
;MKITKIDTFVVKSIQDLVWIFCAIRTDTGITGYSEFGTGIFRKGLPGLVQDIGSALIGKDPRPVDRLYMDMYRRTRSSSGGATAMAIAGLELALWDIKGKDAGVPVYELHGGPHRDKQRVYWSHLGTYRAMHPEMYDKPILETMDDLGECAVEAVDQGYTAFKTNLIFPGENPFTITDLNPDSNDQNTPTELVEHAVHQISTMRNAVGPDIDICLDINYNFKTQGAIALGKALEPYDLFWLEIDNQDPGALAQLKSSQRTPICTGEQLLGLRQFRPFLEAMSMDTLKIDVQWQGFSQAKKVADLAEVYDVNI
;
A
#
# COMPACT_ATOMS: atom_id res chain seq x y z
N MET A 1 -17.78 24.90 -16.52
CA MET A 1 -16.58 24.74 -15.67
C MET A 1 -15.42 24.32 -16.55
N LYS A 2 -14.26 24.94 -16.37
CA LYS A 2 -13.01 24.61 -17.08
C LYS A 2 -11.83 24.63 -16.14
N ILE A 3 -10.90 23.73 -16.33
CA ILE A 3 -9.63 23.69 -15.60
C ILE A 3 -8.79 24.89 -16.01
N THR A 4 -8.35 25.69 -15.04
CA THR A 4 -7.54 26.90 -15.26
C THR A 4 -6.10 26.73 -14.86
N LYS A 5 -5.81 25.91 -13.82
CA LYS A 5 -4.46 25.71 -13.27
C LYS A 5 -4.33 24.37 -12.58
N ILE A 6 -3.15 23.80 -12.63
CA ILE A 6 -2.74 22.60 -11.88
C ILE A 6 -1.48 22.93 -11.11
N ASP A 7 -1.53 22.76 -9.80
CA ASP A 7 -0.42 22.98 -8.88
C ASP A 7 -0.04 21.69 -8.18
N THR A 8 1.23 21.50 -7.84
CA THR A 8 1.71 20.42 -6.99
C THR A 8 2.43 20.98 -5.79
N PHE A 9 2.27 20.32 -4.63
CA PHE A 9 2.88 20.72 -3.38
C PHE A 9 3.62 19.55 -2.79
N VAL A 10 4.85 19.79 -2.36
CA VAL A 10 5.66 18.84 -1.59
C VAL A 10 5.69 19.33 -0.15
N VAL A 11 5.04 18.60 0.73
CA VAL A 11 4.98 18.90 2.16
C VAL A 11 5.97 18.00 2.87
N LYS A 12 6.94 18.61 3.54
CA LYS A 12 7.86 17.87 4.41
C LYS A 12 7.15 17.56 5.72
N SER A 13 7.12 16.28 6.07
CA SER A 13 6.79 15.79 7.39
C SER A 13 8.08 15.64 8.22
N ILE A 14 8.00 14.88 9.30
CA ILE A 14 9.14 14.59 10.15
C ILE A 14 10.20 13.85 9.33
N GLN A 15 11.48 14.23 9.51
CA GLN A 15 12.67 13.50 8.99
C GLN A 15 12.68 13.15 7.50
N ASP A 16 12.45 14.15 6.67
CA ASP A 16 12.48 13.95 5.22
C ASP A 16 11.39 13.06 4.63
N LEU A 17 10.47 12.53 5.42
CA LEU A 17 9.21 12.02 4.86
C LEU A 17 8.49 13.18 4.18
N VAL A 18 8.09 12.97 2.95
CA VAL A 18 7.37 13.99 2.19
C VAL A 18 6.06 13.42 1.68
N TRP A 19 5.04 14.26 1.72
CA TRP A 19 3.78 14.01 1.04
C TRP A 19 3.67 14.90 -0.19
N ILE A 20 3.12 14.35 -1.26
CA ILE A 20 2.98 15.07 -2.53
C ILE A 20 1.49 15.22 -2.84
N PHE A 21 1.07 16.47 -2.98
CA PHE A 21 -0.32 16.82 -3.25
C PHE A 21 -0.47 17.49 -4.61
N CYS A 22 -1.64 17.33 -5.22
CA CYS A 22 -2.06 18.04 -6.41
C CYS A 22 -3.30 18.89 -6.10
N ALA A 23 -3.37 20.10 -6.70
CA ALA A 23 -4.55 20.93 -6.71
C ALA A 23 -4.91 21.30 -8.15
N ILE A 24 -6.15 21.02 -8.56
CA ILE A 24 -6.71 21.41 -9.86
C ILE A 24 -7.72 22.53 -9.63
N ARG A 25 -7.46 23.71 -10.18
CA ARG A 25 -8.35 24.89 -10.07
C ARG A 25 -9.23 25.02 -11.28
N THR A 26 -10.44 25.52 -11.05
CA THR A 26 -11.43 25.76 -12.12
C THR A 26 -11.82 27.24 -12.22
N ASP A 27 -12.43 27.64 -13.34
CA ASP A 27 -12.98 28.99 -13.58
C ASP A 27 -14.22 29.30 -12.73
N THR A 28 -14.82 28.30 -12.09
CA THR A 28 -15.96 28.48 -11.17
C THR A 28 -15.54 28.63 -9.70
N GLY A 29 -14.24 28.62 -9.41
CA GLY A 29 -13.70 28.71 -8.05
C GLY A 29 -13.60 27.38 -7.32
N ILE A 30 -14.17 26.29 -7.84
CA ILE A 30 -14.00 24.95 -7.26
C ILE A 30 -12.55 24.50 -7.47
N THR A 31 -11.92 24.02 -6.40
CA THR A 31 -10.58 23.41 -6.44
C THR A 31 -10.67 21.98 -5.94
N GLY A 32 -10.14 21.03 -6.72
CA GLY A 32 -9.98 19.64 -6.30
C GLY A 32 -8.58 19.36 -5.79
N TYR A 33 -8.47 18.52 -4.78
CA TYR A 33 -7.23 18.14 -4.15
C TYR A 33 -7.03 16.63 -4.18
N SER A 34 -5.78 16.21 -4.23
CA SER A 34 -5.38 14.81 -4.03
C SER A 34 -4.03 14.72 -3.35
N GLU A 35 -3.80 13.63 -2.64
CA GLU A 35 -2.48 13.12 -2.27
C GLU A 35 -2.14 11.99 -3.24
N PHE A 36 -0.89 11.91 -3.76
CA PHE A 36 -0.56 10.94 -4.80
C PHE A 36 0.87 10.40 -4.74
N GLY A 37 1.59 10.66 -3.68
CA GLY A 37 2.92 10.09 -3.53
C GLY A 37 3.61 10.49 -2.23
N THR A 38 4.45 9.57 -1.76
CA THR A 38 5.30 9.74 -0.58
C THR A 38 6.75 9.39 -0.93
N GLY A 39 7.69 10.07 -0.30
CA GLY A 39 9.10 9.66 -0.17
C GLY A 39 9.94 9.63 -1.44
N ILE A 40 9.69 8.73 -2.36
CA ILE A 40 10.61 8.44 -3.46
C ILE A 40 10.50 9.54 -4.56
N PHE A 41 10.22 9.71 -5.51
CA PHE A 41 10.15 10.64 -6.65
C PHE A 41 9.80 12.10 -6.32
N ARG A 42 10.36 12.69 -5.26
CA ARG A 42 10.04 14.05 -4.76
C ARG A 42 10.06 15.16 -5.82
N LYS A 43 10.93 15.05 -6.82
CA LYS A 43 11.06 16.02 -7.91
C LYS A 43 10.45 15.53 -9.22
N GLY A 44 10.63 14.25 -9.53
CA GLY A 44 10.18 13.68 -10.80
C GLY A 44 8.67 13.58 -10.90
N LEU A 45 8.01 13.12 -9.85
CA LEU A 45 6.57 12.90 -9.85
C LEU A 45 5.75 14.21 -10.00
N PRO A 46 6.05 15.31 -9.29
CA PRO A 46 5.44 16.61 -9.55
C PRO A 46 5.63 17.10 -10.99
N GLY A 47 6.82 16.88 -11.58
CA GLY A 47 7.10 17.22 -12.98
C GLY A 47 6.19 16.44 -13.95
N LEU A 48 6.04 15.13 -13.73
CA LEU A 48 5.13 14.31 -14.54
C LEU A 48 3.67 14.78 -14.45
N VAL A 49 3.20 15.16 -13.25
CA VAL A 49 1.86 15.73 -13.06
C VAL A 49 1.69 17.00 -13.87
N GLN A 50 2.69 17.90 -13.91
CA GLN A 50 2.65 19.12 -14.72
C GLN A 50 2.62 18.81 -16.22
N ASP A 51 3.48 17.91 -16.69
CA ASP A 51 3.55 17.52 -18.09
C ASP A 51 2.22 16.90 -18.57
N ILE A 52 1.71 15.91 -17.87
CA ILE A 52 0.46 15.21 -18.20
C ILE A 52 -0.74 16.15 -18.04
N GLY A 53 -0.78 16.89 -16.94
CA GLY A 53 -1.86 17.80 -16.57
C GLY A 53 -2.01 18.99 -17.51
N SER A 54 -0.92 19.42 -18.17
CA SER A 54 -0.96 20.51 -19.14
C SER A 54 -2.03 20.30 -20.23
N ALA A 55 -2.26 19.05 -20.62
CA ALA A 55 -3.26 18.66 -21.59
C ALA A 55 -4.73 18.74 -21.08
N LEU A 56 -4.93 18.97 -19.79
CA LEU A 56 -6.25 19.12 -19.17
C LEU A 56 -6.69 20.58 -19.09
N ILE A 57 -5.78 21.53 -19.21
CA ILE A 57 -6.09 22.96 -19.13
C ILE A 57 -7.14 23.32 -20.19
N GLY A 58 -8.17 24.07 -19.78
CA GLY A 58 -9.31 24.49 -20.60
C GLY A 58 -10.39 23.43 -20.78
N LYS A 59 -10.18 22.18 -20.34
CA LYS A 59 -11.19 21.12 -20.40
C LYS A 59 -12.17 21.19 -19.23
N ASP A 60 -13.34 20.60 -19.42
CA ASP A 60 -14.29 20.31 -18.33
C ASP A 60 -13.73 19.18 -17.45
N PRO A 61 -13.62 19.36 -16.12
CA PRO A 61 -13.08 18.34 -15.22
C PRO A 61 -14.03 17.17 -14.94
N ARG A 62 -15.33 17.30 -15.20
CA ARG A 62 -16.36 16.35 -14.76
C ARG A 62 -16.36 14.98 -15.44
N PRO A 63 -16.03 14.82 -16.74
CA PRO A 63 -15.96 13.51 -17.38
C PRO A 63 -14.64 12.79 -17.03
N VAL A 64 -14.47 12.41 -15.75
CA VAL A 64 -13.22 11.89 -15.17
C VAL A 64 -12.67 10.70 -15.96
N ASP A 65 -13.49 9.68 -16.25
CA ASP A 65 -13.06 8.49 -17.01
C ASP A 65 -12.52 8.84 -18.40
N ARG A 66 -13.13 9.83 -19.06
CA ARG A 66 -12.64 10.30 -20.37
C ARG A 66 -11.29 10.97 -20.24
N LEU A 67 -11.12 11.82 -19.23
CA LEU A 67 -9.85 12.52 -18.99
C LEU A 67 -8.76 11.53 -18.58
N TYR A 68 -9.09 10.53 -17.74
CA TYR A 68 -8.19 9.42 -17.42
C TYR A 68 -7.72 8.72 -18.70
N MET A 69 -8.63 8.34 -19.58
CA MET A 69 -8.27 7.66 -20.85
C MET A 69 -7.45 8.54 -21.78
N ASP A 70 -7.69 9.85 -21.79
CA ASP A 70 -6.88 10.81 -22.57
C ASP A 70 -5.44 10.87 -22.03
N MET A 71 -5.26 10.94 -20.70
CA MET A 71 -3.94 10.89 -20.05
C MET A 71 -3.23 9.57 -20.31
N TYR A 72 -3.92 8.45 -20.10
CA TYR A 72 -3.38 7.10 -20.32
C TYR A 72 -2.92 6.89 -21.78
N ARG A 73 -3.71 7.32 -22.77
CA ARG A 73 -3.35 7.18 -24.19
C ARG A 73 -2.11 8.00 -24.57
N ARG A 74 -1.95 9.19 -23.99
CA ARG A 74 -0.79 10.06 -24.22
C ARG A 74 0.50 9.46 -23.64
N THR A 75 0.38 8.70 -22.55
CA THR A 75 1.50 8.12 -21.83
C THR A 75 1.68 6.61 -22.07
N ARG A 76 0.99 6.04 -23.07
CA ARG A 76 0.96 4.58 -23.32
C ARG A 76 2.33 3.91 -23.52
N SER A 77 3.31 4.67 -23.96
CA SER A 77 4.70 4.17 -24.14
C SER A 77 5.49 4.10 -22.81
N SER A 78 4.94 4.68 -21.74
CA SER A 78 5.54 4.75 -20.41
C SER A 78 4.47 4.47 -19.34
N SER A 79 3.59 3.50 -19.60
CA SER A 79 2.49 3.15 -18.69
C SER A 79 3.00 2.41 -17.46
N GLY A 80 2.40 2.67 -16.29
CA GLY A 80 2.78 2.08 -15.01
C GLY A 80 3.73 2.96 -14.20
N GLY A 81 4.16 2.47 -13.03
CA GLY A 81 5.09 3.16 -12.14
C GLY A 81 4.73 4.63 -11.90
N ALA A 82 5.72 5.50 -11.93
CA ALA A 82 5.55 6.94 -11.68
C ALA A 82 4.53 7.62 -12.61
N THR A 83 4.38 7.13 -13.84
CA THR A 83 3.38 7.68 -14.78
C THR A 83 1.96 7.37 -14.31
N ALA A 84 1.69 6.15 -13.83
CA ALA A 84 0.39 5.79 -13.27
C ALA A 84 0.08 6.60 -12.01
N MET A 85 1.06 6.78 -11.12
CA MET A 85 0.92 7.61 -9.92
C MET A 85 0.60 9.08 -10.27
N ALA A 86 1.25 9.65 -11.29
CA ALA A 86 0.97 11.00 -11.73
C ALA A 86 -0.46 11.15 -12.32
N ILE A 87 -0.92 10.15 -13.09
CA ILE A 87 -2.29 10.10 -13.60
C ILE A 87 -3.27 9.94 -12.43
N ALA A 88 -2.97 9.09 -11.45
CA ALA A 88 -3.79 8.91 -10.25
C ALA A 88 -3.97 10.22 -9.48
N GLY A 89 -2.90 10.97 -9.26
CA GLY A 89 -2.97 12.27 -8.60
C GLY A 89 -3.90 13.26 -9.31
N LEU A 90 -3.83 13.33 -10.63
CA LEU A 90 -4.74 14.16 -11.42
C LEU A 90 -6.18 13.63 -11.35
N GLU A 91 -6.37 12.34 -11.46
CA GLU A 91 -7.69 11.70 -11.47
C GLU A 91 -8.41 11.84 -10.12
N LEU A 92 -7.71 11.63 -9.01
CA LEU A 92 -8.26 11.81 -7.67
C LEU A 92 -8.73 13.26 -7.43
N ALA A 93 -7.93 14.26 -7.88
CA ALA A 93 -8.32 15.67 -7.80
C ALA A 93 -9.52 16.00 -8.71
N LEU A 94 -9.67 15.32 -9.86
CA LEU A 94 -10.87 15.48 -10.72
C LEU A 94 -12.12 14.89 -10.05
N TRP A 95 -12.00 13.77 -9.35
CA TRP A 95 -13.11 13.23 -8.56
C TRP A 95 -13.52 14.14 -7.41
N ASP A 96 -12.56 14.78 -6.74
CA ASP A 96 -12.84 15.75 -5.69
C ASP A 96 -13.60 16.98 -6.26
N ILE A 97 -13.22 17.49 -7.46
CA ILE A 97 -14.00 18.52 -8.14
C ILE A 97 -15.42 18.04 -8.43
N LYS A 98 -15.57 16.82 -8.95
CA LYS A 98 -16.88 16.30 -9.34
C LYS A 98 -17.80 16.11 -8.14
N GLY A 99 -17.28 15.64 -7.01
CA GLY A 99 -18.02 15.57 -5.75
C GLY A 99 -18.45 16.94 -5.25
N LYS A 100 -17.54 17.91 -5.24
CA LYS A 100 -17.82 19.30 -4.84
C LYS A 100 -18.85 19.99 -5.76
N ASP A 101 -18.74 19.78 -7.08
CA ASP A 101 -19.71 20.32 -8.07
C ASP A 101 -21.10 19.73 -7.89
N ALA A 102 -21.19 18.44 -7.56
CA ALA A 102 -22.44 17.74 -7.27
C ALA A 102 -22.97 17.97 -5.84
N GLY A 103 -22.19 18.56 -4.94
CA GLY A 103 -22.55 18.77 -3.54
C GLY A 103 -22.63 17.49 -2.71
N VAL A 104 -21.91 16.43 -3.11
CA VAL A 104 -21.92 15.12 -2.44
C VAL A 104 -20.49 14.59 -2.25
N PRO A 105 -20.24 13.74 -1.24
CA PRO A 105 -18.97 13.05 -1.11
C PRO A 105 -18.71 12.12 -2.32
N VAL A 106 -17.44 11.87 -2.62
CA VAL A 106 -17.06 11.06 -3.80
C VAL A 106 -17.64 9.66 -3.77
N TYR A 107 -17.76 9.02 -2.60
CA TYR A 107 -18.34 7.67 -2.50
C TYR A 107 -19.81 7.59 -2.95
N GLU A 108 -20.58 8.67 -2.82
CA GLU A 108 -21.94 8.73 -3.35
C GLU A 108 -21.98 8.64 -4.88
N LEU A 109 -20.96 9.16 -5.55
CA LEU A 109 -20.82 9.06 -7.01
C LEU A 109 -20.47 7.63 -7.47
N HIS A 110 -20.04 6.77 -6.55
CA HIS A 110 -19.69 5.38 -6.78
C HIS A 110 -20.74 4.37 -6.27
N GLY A 111 -21.93 4.83 -5.92
CA GLY A 111 -23.06 3.99 -5.52
C GLY A 111 -23.41 4.07 -4.04
N GLY A 112 -22.76 4.93 -3.28
CA GLY A 112 -23.02 5.13 -1.84
C GLY A 112 -22.26 4.15 -0.93
N PRO A 113 -22.41 4.31 0.39
CA PRO A 113 -21.66 3.51 1.35
C PRO A 113 -22.32 2.13 1.57
N HIS A 114 -21.51 1.08 1.57
CA HIS A 114 -21.94 -0.24 2.04
C HIS A 114 -21.88 -0.35 3.57
N ARG A 115 -21.13 0.49 4.24
CA ARG A 115 -20.92 0.52 5.69
C ARG A 115 -20.52 1.90 6.17
N ASP A 116 -20.89 2.23 7.40
CA ASP A 116 -20.56 3.54 8.02
C ASP A 116 -19.18 3.52 8.69
N LYS A 117 -18.67 2.35 9.01
CA LYS A 117 -17.36 2.16 9.67
C LYS A 117 -16.58 1.06 8.96
N GLN A 118 -15.29 1.30 8.81
CA GLN A 118 -14.33 0.32 8.27
C GLN A 118 -13.37 -0.09 9.38
N ARG A 119 -13.16 -1.41 9.53
CA ARG A 119 -12.09 -1.94 10.37
C ARG A 119 -10.74 -1.54 9.76
N VAL A 120 -9.83 -1.08 10.61
CA VAL A 120 -8.46 -0.74 10.23
C VAL A 120 -7.48 -1.53 11.07
N TYR A 121 -6.25 -1.68 10.59
CA TYR A 121 -5.14 -2.25 11.35
C TYR A 121 -4.04 -1.21 11.53
N TRP A 122 -3.25 -1.35 12.59
CA TRP A 122 -2.03 -0.54 12.74
C TRP A 122 -0.96 -1.05 11.79
N SER A 123 -0.65 -0.27 10.75
CA SER A 123 0.38 -0.61 9.78
C SER A 123 1.79 -0.28 10.31
N HIS A 124 2.79 -1.09 9.94
CA HIS A 124 4.19 -0.89 10.32
C HIS A 124 4.42 -0.82 11.84
N LEU A 125 3.68 -1.66 12.60
CA LEU A 125 3.85 -1.72 14.05
C LEU A 125 5.30 -2.05 14.42
N GLY A 126 5.93 -1.19 15.20
CA GLY A 126 7.33 -1.28 15.58
C GLY A 126 8.33 -0.91 14.48
N THR A 127 7.98 -1.05 13.20
CA THR A 127 8.87 -0.84 12.06
C THR A 127 9.47 0.56 12.03
N TYR A 128 8.64 1.60 12.04
CA TYR A 128 9.14 2.97 12.04
C TYR A 128 9.83 3.36 13.34
N ARG A 129 9.43 2.78 14.47
CA ARG A 129 10.14 3.00 15.75
C ARG A 129 11.54 2.41 15.73
N ALA A 130 11.74 1.27 15.03
CA ALA A 130 13.08 0.70 14.82
C ALA A 130 13.92 1.52 13.82
N MET A 131 13.31 1.98 12.72
CA MET A 131 14.01 2.74 11.67
C MET A 131 14.33 4.19 12.06
N HIS A 132 13.44 4.80 12.85
CA HIS A 132 13.45 6.22 13.20
C HIS A 132 13.12 6.44 14.68
N PRO A 133 13.91 5.89 15.62
CA PRO A 133 13.61 5.95 17.05
C PRO A 133 13.47 7.38 17.57
N GLU A 134 14.19 8.32 16.95
CA GLU A 134 14.15 9.75 17.29
C GLU A 134 12.80 10.42 16.97
N MET A 135 11.91 9.77 16.21
CA MET A 135 10.55 10.27 15.94
C MET A 135 9.56 9.95 17.06
N TYR A 136 9.96 9.07 17.97
CA TYR A 136 9.09 8.56 19.01
C TYR A 136 9.61 9.00 20.38
N ASP A 137 8.71 9.51 21.21
CA ASP A 137 9.01 9.79 22.62
C ASP A 137 8.86 8.48 23.43
N LYS A 138 9.67 7.48 23.07
CA LYS A 138 9.64 6.13 23.65
C LYS A 138 11.04 5.52 23.63
N PRO A 139 11.32 4.56 24.51
CA PRO A 139 12.57 3.81 24.47
C PRO A 139 12.77 3.14 23.10
N ILE A 140 14.03 2.93 22.71
CA ILE A 140 14.35 2.12 21.53
C ILE A 140 13.90 0.66 21.74
N LEU A 141 13.77 -0.08 20.64
CA LEU A 141 13.41 -1.49 20.68
C LEU A 141 14.68 -2.32 20.89
N GLU A 142 15.01 -2.66 22.13
CA GLU A 142 16.24 -3.36 22.47
C GLU A 142 16.07 -4.90 22.50
N THR A 143 14.87 -5.38 22.77
CA THR A 143 14.58 -6.79 22.99
C THR A 143 13.34 -7.27 22.21
N MET A 144 13.17 -8.60 22.14
CA MET A 144 11.94 -9.18 21.60
C MET A 144 10.71 -8.84 22.44
N ASP A 145 10.88 -8.70 23.76
CA ASP A 145 9.78 -8.34 24.66
C ASP A 145 9.25 -6.92 24.34
N ASP A 146 10.10 -5.98 23.93
CA ASP A 146 9.67 -4.65 23.48
C ASP A 146 8.77 -4.72 22.24
N LEU A 147 8.95 -5.72 21.38
CA LEU A 147 8.04 -5.96 20.25
C LEU A 147 6.68 -6.51 20.72
N GLY A 148 6.67 -7.33 21.75
CA GLY A 148 5.45 -7.75 22.45
C GLY A 148 4.70 -6.57 23.05
N GLU A 149 5.42 -5.64 23.71
CA GLU A 149 4.84 -4.40 24.27
C GLU A 149 4.26 -3.50 23.17
N CYS A 150 4.92 -3.39 22.02
CA CYS A 150 4.33 -2.70 20.86
C CYS A 150 2.99 -3.30 20.42
N ALA A 151 2.87 -4.62 20.44
CA ALA A 151 1.63 -5.29 20.08
C ALA A 151 0.52 -5.01 21.12
N VAL A 152 0.86 -5.02 22.42
CA VAL A 152 -0.07 -4.64 23.51
C VAL A 152 -0.51 -3.18 23.35
N GLU A 153 0.42 -2.26 23.02
CA GLU A 153 0.09 -0.87 22.79
C GLU A 153 -0.97 -0.68 21.68
N ALA A 154 -0.89 -1.44 20.59
CA ALA A 154 -1.89 -1.38 19.53
C ALA A 154 -3.28 -1.81 20.05
N VAL A 155 -3.33 -2.87 20.87
CA VAL A 155 -4.58 -3.33 21.48
C VAL A 155 -5.15 -2.30 22.47
N ASP A 156 -4.32 -1.70 23.30
CA ASP A 156 -4.72 -0.65 24.24
C ASP A 156 -5.29 0.60 23.55
N GLN A 157 -4.84 0.88 22.33
CA GLN A 157 -5.40 1.93 21.47
C GLN A 157 -6.67 1.53 20.73
N GLY A 158 -7.15 0.30 20.92
CA GLY A 158 -8.40 -0.20 20.36
C GLY A 158 -8.26 -0.88 18.98
N TYR A 159 -7.04 -1.12 18.49
CA TYR A 159 -6.85 -1.90 17.28
C TYR A 159 -7.07 -3.39 17.56
N THR A 160 -7.75 -4.06 16.65
CA THR A 160 -7.98 -5.51 16.69
C THR A 160 -7.09 -6.26 15.68
N ALA A 161 -6.28 -5.51 14.96
CA ALA A 161 -5.31 -6.05 13.99
C ALA A 161 -4.10 -5.12 13.87
N PHE A 162 -2.94 -5.70 13.59
CA PHE A 162 -1.76 -4.93 13.22
C PHE A 162 -0.92 -5.66 12.17
N LYS A 163 -0.12 -4.89 11.42
CA LYS A 163 0.86 -5.38 10.46
C LYS A 163 2.25 -4.93 10.88
N THR A 164 3.21 -5.84 10.84
CA THR A 164 4.61 -5.60 11.16
C THR A 164 5.51 -6.12 10.05
N ASN A 165 6.76 -5.68 10.02
CA ASN A 165 7.84 -6.24 9.20
C ASN A 165 8.74 -7.10 10.09
N LEU A 166 9.78 -7.70 9.51
CA LEU A 166 10.82 -8.35 10.32
C LEU A 166 11.71 -7.29 10.96
N ILE A 167 11.69 -7.21 12.28
CA ILE A 167 12.37 -6.22 13.10
C ILE A 167 13.46 -6.93 13.91
N PHE A 168 14.66 -6.39 13.88
CA PHE A 168 15.80 -6.84 14.66
C PHE A 168 16.03 -5.86 15.79
N PRO A 169 15.53 -6.15 17.00
CA PRO A 169 15.76 -5.29 18.16
C PRO A 169 17.22 -5.33 18.62
N GLY A 170 17.66 -4.28 19.31
CA GLY A 170 19.02 -4.18 19.85
C GLY A 170 19.40 -2.73 20.11
N GLU A 171 20.68 -2.50 20.44
CA GLU A 171 21.22 -1.16 20.63
C GLU A 171 21.00 -0.25 19.39
N ASN A 172 21.05 -0.85 18.19
CA ASN A 172 20.75 -0.19 16.91
C ASN A 172 19.71 -1.04 16.17
N PRO A 173 18.42 -0.90 16.49
CA PRO A 173 17.40 -1.72 15.89
C PRO A 173 17.26 -1.41 14.40
N PHE A 174 16.94 -2.42 13.60
CA PHE A 174 16.69 -2.27 12.18
C PHE A 174 15.57 -3.19 11.69
N THR A 175 15.11 -2.97 10.48
CA THR A 175 14.06 -3.78 9.85
C THR A 175 14.50 -4.26 8.48
N ILE A 176 13.97 -5.39 8.07
CA ILE A 176 14.06 -5.83 6.68
C ILE A 176 12.82 -5.32 5.96
N THR A 177 12.91 -4.12 5.37
CA THR A 177 11.85 -3.52 4.55
C THR A 177 12.26 -3.40 3.09
N ASP A 178 13.58 -3.38 2.81
CA ASP A 178 14.12 -3.24 1.48
C ASP A 178 15.09 -4.36 1.16
N LEU A 179 15.21 -4.68 -0.11
CA LEU A 179 16.24 -5.60 -0.60
C LEU A 179 17.61 -5.05 -0.20
N ASN A 180 18.32 -5.79 0.65
CA ASN A 180 19.73 -5.55 0.85
C ASN A 180 20.45 -5.92 -0.46
N PRO A 181 21.09 -4.97 -1.16
CA PRO A 181 21.76 -5.27 -2.43
C PRO A 181 22.93 -6.26 -2.28
N ASP A 182 23.44 -6.42 -1.05
CA ASP A 182 24.50 -7.38 -0.75
C ASP A 182 23.97 -8.76 -0.35
N SER A 183 22.66 -8.91 -0.10
CA SER A 183 22.05 -10.20 0.12
C SER A 183 21.85 -10.90 -1.22
N ASN A 184 22.71 -11.84 -1.52
CA ASN A 184 22.49 -12.81 -2.60
C ASN A 184 21.42 -13.85 -2.22
N ASP A 185 20.71 -13.62 -1.12
CA ASP A 185 19.93 -14.64 -0.47
C ASP A 185 18.58 -14.79 -1.09
N GLN A 186 18.62 -15.64 -1.98
CA GLN A 186 17.50 -16.27 -2.64
C GLN A 186 16.79 -17.24 -1.70
N ASN A 187 17.52 -17.78 -0.72
CA ASN A 187 17.02 -18.69 0.30
C ASN A 187 17.12 -18.04 1.66
N THR A 188 16.05 -18.08 2.39
CA THR A 188 15.98 -17.55 3.76
C THR A 188 16.89 -18.37 4.68
N PRO A 189 17.92 -17.78 5.33
CA PRO A 189 18.75 -18.49 6.29
C PRO A 189 17.92 -19.04 7.46
N THR A 190 18.34 -20.15 8.05
CA THR A 190 17.62 -20.75 9.19
C THR A 190 17.47 -19.78 10.34
N GLU A 191 18.50 -19.01 10.64
CA GLU A 191 18.52 -18.01 11.71
C GLU A 191 17.45 -16.91 11.50
N LEU A 192 17.20 -16.55 10.25
CA LEU A 192 16.16 -15.57 9.91
C LEU A 192 14.76 -16.15 10.11
N VAL A 193 14.55 -17.41 9.75
CA VAL A 193 13.28 -18.10 9.99
C VAL A 193 13.04 -18.23 11.50
N GLU A 194 14.05 -18.63 12.28
CA GLU A 194 13.97 -18.70 13.73
C GLU A 194 13.69 -17.33 14.36
N HIS A 195 14.31 -16.28 13.86
CA HIS A 195 14.04 -14.91 14.29
C HIS A 195 12.59 -14.49 14.03
N ALA A 196 12.08 -14.74 12.82
CA ALA A 196 10.69 -14.44 12.47
C ALA A 196 9.70 -15.21 13.36
N VAL A 197 9.97 -16.48 13.61
CA VAL A 197 9.19 -17.31 14.54
C VAL A 197 9.22 -16.72 15.94
N HIS A 198 10.39 -16.34 16.45
CA HIS A 198 10.52 -15.72 17.77
C HIS A 198 9.74 -14.40 17.86
N GLN A 199 9.89 -13.50 16.87
CA GLN A 199 9.15 -12.24 16.84
C GLN A 199 7.64 -12.46 16.86
N ILE A 200 7.13 -13.27 15.94
CA ILE A 200 5.68 -13.49 15.81
C ILE A 200 5.12 -14.24 17.01
N SER A 201 5.85 -15.23 17.57
CA SER A 201 5.42 -15.92 18.77
C SER A 201 5.36 -14.99 19.98
N THR A 202 6.34 -14.09 20.14
CA THR A 202 6.35 -13.09 21.21
C THR A 202 5.15 -12.16 21.10
N MET A 203 4.88 -11.60 19.91
CA MET A 203 3.71 -10.74 19.69
C MET A 203 2.39 -11.50 19.93
N ARG A 204 2.26 -12.73 19.39
CA ARG A 204 1.07 -13.56 19.58
C ARG A 204 0.83 -13.91 21.06
N ASN A 205 1.86 -14.24 21.80
CA ASN A 205 1.75 -14.52 23.24
C ASN A 205 1.34 -13.28 24.04
N ALA A 206 1.79 -12.09 23.61
CA ALA A 206 1.48 -10.83 24.28
C ALA A 206 0.00 -10.40 24.09
N VAL A 207 -0.59 -10.64 22.90
CA VAL A 207 -1.93 -10.14 22.57
C VAL A 207 -3.03 -11.21 22.55
N GLY A 208 -2.65 -12.50 22.63
CA GLY A 208 -3.60 -13.62 22.58
C GLY A 208 -4.14 -13.93 21.17
N PRO A 209 -5.06 -14.89 21.05
CA PRO A 209 -5.52 -15.41 19.76
C PRO A 209 -6.51 -14.51 19.04
N ASP A 210 -7.17 -13.57 19.72
CA ASP A 210 -8.27 -12.78 19.17
C ASP A 210 -7.81 -11.56 18.36
N ILE A 211 -6.50 -11.29 18.34
CA ILE A 211 -5.91 -10.16 17.62
C ILE A 211 -5.30 -10.65 16.30
N ASP A 212 -5.68 -10.05 15.19
CA ASP A 212 -5.12 -10.40 13.89
C ASP A 212 -3.70 -9.83 13.72
N ILE A 213 -2.76 -10.71 13.38
CA ILE A 213 -1.37 -10.35 13.09
C ILE A 213 -1.11 -10.55 11.61
N CYS A 214 -0.63 -9.51 10.94
CA CYS A 214 -0.17 -9.56 9.56
C CYS A 214 1.35 -9.37 9.54
N LEU A 215 2.04 -10.16 8.73
CA LEU A 215 3.48 -9.99 8.49
C LEU A 215 3.72 -9.56 7.04
N ASP A 216 4.46 -8.48 6.87
CA ASP A 216 4.86 -7.97 5.57
C ASP A 216 6.36 -8.19 5.37
N ILE A 217 6.69 -9.01 4.39
CA ILE A 217 8.08 -9.36 4.03
C ILE A 217 8.57 -8.65 2.77
N ASN A 218 7.76 -7.75 2.22
CA ASN A 218 8.07 -6.93 1.04
C ASN A 218 8.57 -7.79 -0.16
N TYR A 219 9.68 -7.38 -0.80
CA TYR A 219 10.31 -8.08 -1.93
C TYR A 219 11.47 -9.00 -1.51
N ASN A 220 11.64 -9.28 -0.21
CA ASN A 220 12.91 -9.75 0.32
C ASN A 220 13.29 -11.19 -0.03
N PHE A 221 12.34 -12.06 -0.35
CA PHE A 221 12.65 -13.49 -0.49
C PHE A 221 12.27 -14.04 -1.85
N LYS A 222 13.04 -15.02 -2.33
CA LYS A 222 12.62 -15.86 -3.46
C LYS A 222 11.58 -16.86 -2.99
N THR A 223 10.88 -17.46 -3.96
CA THR A 223 9.73 -18.35 -3.71
C THR A 223 10.02 -19.43 -2.65
N GLN A 224 11.17 -20.09 -2.69
CA GLN A 224 11.48 -21.16 -1.73
C GLN A 224 11.74 -20.63 -0.31
N GLY A 225 12.40 -19.48 -0.19
CA GLY A 225 12.60 -18.82 1.10
C GLY A 225 11.28 -18.35 1.72
N ALA A 226 10.41 -17.73 0.91
CA ALA A 226 9.08 -17.34 1.35
C ALA A 226 8.21 -18.53 1.77
N ILE A 227 8.28 -19.67 1.05
CA ILE A 227 7.60 -20.92 1.44
C ILE A 227 8.12 -21.45 2.77
N ALA A 228 9.45 -21.46 2.97
CA ALA A 228 10.05 -21.93 4.23
C ALA A 228 9.59 -21.08 5.42
N LEU A 229 9.61 -19.76 5.24
CA LEU A 229 9.15 -18.80 6.25
C LEU A 229 7.65 -18.96 6.53
N GLY A 230 6.80 -18.98 5.50
CA GLY A 230 5.36 -19.15 5.64
C GLY A 230 4.99 -20.41 6.41
N LYS A 231 5.63 -21.55 6.08
CA LYS A 231 5.42 -22.82 6.81
C LYS A 231 5.83 -22.76 8.27
N ALA A 232 6.95 -22.10 8.58
CA ALA A 232 7.41 -21.97 9.96
C ALA A 232 6.47 -21.09 10.81
N LEU A 233 5.74 -20.18 10.18
CA LEU A 233 4.81 -19.26 10.83
C LEU A 233 3.37 -19.80 10.92
N GLU A 234 3.02 -20.89 10.25
CA GLU A 234 1.68 -21.51 10.32
C GLU A 234 1.12 -21.73 11.74
N PRO A 235 1.94 -22.13 12.75
CA PRO A 235 1.45 -22.32 14.11
C PRO A 235 0.94 -21.06 14.81
N TYR A 236 1.26 -19.90 14.30
CA TYR A 236 0.92 -18.60 14.92
C TYR A 236 -0.31 -17.92 14.33
N ASP A 237 -0.98 -18.57 13.39
CA ASP A 237 -2.27 -18.15 12.81
C ASP A 237 -2.25 -16.67 12.35
N LEU A 238 -1.34 -16.37 11.43
CA LEU A 238 -1.29 -15.04 10.80
C LEU A 238 -2.55 -14.80 9.98
N PHE A 239 -3.10 -13.60 10.07
CA PHE A 239 -4.23 -13.17 9.24
C PHE A 239 -3.86 -13.15 7.77
N TRP A 240 -2.63 -12.66 7.44
CA TRP A 240 -1.97 -12.88 6.16
C TRP A 240 -0.46 -12.76 6.26
N LEU A 241 0.21 -13.38 5.30
CA LEU A 241 1.58 -13.10 4.93
C LEU A 241 1.55 -12.22 3.67
N GLU A 242 2.05 -10.98 3.77
CA GLU A 242 2.15 -10.05 2.66
C GLU A 242 3.51 -10.19 1.99
N ILE A 243 3.48 -10.37 0.66
CA ILE A 243 4.70 -10.48 -0.14
C ILE A 243 4.48 -9.85 -1.50
N ASP A 244 5.40 -8.99 -1.89
CA ASP A 244 5.45 -8.39 -3.21
C ASP A 244 6.29 -9.25 -4.16
N ASN A 245 5.65 -9.86 -5.12
CA ASN A 245 6.30 -10.63 -6.17
C ASN A 245 5.63 -10.33 -7.51
N GLN A 246 6.43 -10.19 -8.54
CA GLN A 246 5.94 -9.85 -9.89
C GLN A 246 5.57 -11.08 -10.73
N ASP A 247 5.79 -12.29 -10.22
CA ASP A 247 5.44 -13.55 -10.90
C ASP A 247 4.21 -14.19 -10.24
N PRO A 248 3.05 -14.19 -10.92
CA PRO A 248 1.84 -14.81 -10.39
C PRO A 248 1.97 -16.32 -10.21
N GLY A 249 2.81 -17.01 -10.97
CA GLY A 249 3.06 -18.45 -10.82
C GLY A 249 3.84 -18.75 -9.54
N ALA A 250 4.85 -17.93 -9.22
CA ALA A 250 5.62 -18.06 -8.00
C ALA A 250 4.73 -17.84 -6.76
N LEU A 251 3.84 -16.83 -6.80
CA LEU A 251 2.88 -16.60 -5.72
C LEU A 251 1.84 -17.72 -5.59
N ALA A 252 1.34 -18.25 -6.69
CA ALA A 252 0.43 -19.41 -6.66
C ALA A 252 1.12 -20.65 -6.06
N GLN A 253 2.40 -20.87 -6.35
CA GLN A 253 3.19 -21.91 -5.72
C GLN A 253 3.34 -21.66 -4.20
N LEU A 254 3.66 -20.44 -3.78
CA LEU A 254 3.74 -20.07 -2.38
C LEU A 254 2.41 -20.34 -1.68
N LYS A 255 1.31 -19.80 -2.19
CA LYS A 255 -0.03 -19.97 -1.63
C LYS A 255 -0.41 -21.45 -1.47
N SER A 256 -0.16 -22.28 -2.49
CA SER A 256 -0.48 -23.71 -2.43
C SER A 256 0.42 -24.53 -1.51
N SER A 257 1.55 -23.99 -1.06
CA SER A 257 2.56 -24.70 -0.28
C SER A 257 2.40 -24.54 1.22
N GLN A 258 1.53 -23.64 1.68
CA GLN A 258 1.34 -23.31 3.10
C GLN A 258 -0.11 -22.87 3.37
N ARG A 259 -0.52 -22.71 4.63
CA ARG A 259 -1.91 -22.43 5.03
C ARG A 259 -2.21 -20.97 5.30
N THR A 260 -1.20 -20.17 5.61
CA THR A 260 -1.39 -18.73 5.88
C THR A 260 -1.92 -18.04 4.63
N PRO A 261 -2.99 -17.23 4.71
CA PRO A 261 -3.47 -16.47 3.57
C PRO A 261 -2.40 -15.55 3.00
N ILE A 262 -2.36 -15.41 1.67
CA ILE A 262 -1.40 -14.54 0.97
C ILE A 262 -2.07 -13.22 0.62
N CYS A 263 -1.44 -12.11 1.04
CA CYS A 263 -1.77 -10.76 0.64
C CYS A 263 -0.70 -10.23 -0.33
N THR A 264 -1.11 -9.61 -1.42
CA THR A 264 -0.20 -8.98 -2.40
C THR A 264 -0.94 -8.00 -3.29
N GLY A 265 -0.21 -7.25 -4.10
CA GLY A 265 -0.78 -6.43 -5.16
C GLY A 265 -0.49 -4.94 -5.05
N GLU A 266 0.12 -4.45 -3.98
CA GLU A 266 0.44 -3.03 -3.82
C GLU A 266 1.23 -2.47 -5.02
N GLN A 267 2.17 -3.25 -5.54
CA GLN A 267 3.00 -2.87 -6.68
C GLN A 267 2.28 -2.92 -8.03
N LEU A 268 1.08 -3.52 -8.09
CA LEU A 268 0.34 -3.71 -9.34
C LEU A 268 -0.53 -2.48 -9.64
N LEU A 269 -0.54 -2.05 -10.90
CA LEU A 269 -1.23 -0.84 -11.32
C LEU A 269 -2.19 -1.13 -12.48
N GLY A 270 -3.48 -0.89 -12.21
CA GLY A 270 -4.56 -1.04 -13.17
C GLY A 270 -4.88 -2.49 -13.55
N LEU A 271 -6.05 -2.70 -14.09
CA LEU A 271 -6.63 -4.02 -14.41
C LEU A 271 -5.69 -5.00 -15.12
N ARG A 272 -4.86 -4.48 -16.02
CA ARG A 272 -3.99 -5.35 -16.85
C ARG A 272 -2.89 -6.03 -16.06
N GLN A 273 -2.40 -5.39 -15.00
CA GLN A 273 -1.37 -5.98 -14.14
C GLN A 273 -2.00 -6.93 -13.11
N PHE A 274 -3.18 -6.63 -12.57
CA PHE A 274 -3.88 -7.52 -11.64
C PHE A 274 -4.42 -8.80 -12.28
N ARG A 275 -4.85 -8.72 -13.53
CA ARG A 275 -5.51 -9.84 -14.21
C ARG A 275 -4.71 -11.16 -14.16
N PRO A 276 -3.43 -11.26 -14.53
CA PRO A 276 -2.70 -12.52 -14.51
C PRO A 276 -2.55 -13.10 -13.09
N PHE A 277 -2.53 -12.26 -12.06
CA PHE A 277 -2.46 -12.69 -10.66
C PHE A 277 -3.79 -13.30 -10.19
N LEU A 278 -4.91 -12.71 -10.57
CA LEU A 278 -6.24 -13.25 -10.29
C LEU A 278 -6.47 -14.55 -11.09
N GLU A 279 -6.15 -14.59 -12.38
CA GLU A 279 -6.25 -15.80 -13.20
C GLU A 279 -5.40 -16.96 -12.66
N ALA A 280 -4.26 -16.68 -12.06
CA ALA A 280 -3.40 -17.68 -11.41
C ALA A 280 -3.87 -18.07 -10.00
N MET A 281 -4.93 -17.46 -9.46
CA MET A 281 -5.40 -17.67 -8.07
C MET A 281 -4.27 -17.48 -7.05
N SER A 282 -3.41 -16.49 -7.27
CA SER A 282 -2.12 -16.35 -6.59
C SER A 282 -2.19 -15.65 -5.23
N MET A 283 -3.37 -15.16 -4.83
CA MET A 283 -3.59 -14.43 -3.58
C MET A 283 -4.93 -14.79 -2.94
N ASP A 284 -5.08 -14.49 -1.66
CA ASP A 284 -6.32 -14.57 -0.90
C ASP A 284 -6.88 -13.18 -0.60
N THR A 285 -5.99 -12.22 -0.43
CA THR A 285 -6.31 -10.80 -0.24
C THR A 285 -5.52 -9.97 -1.23
N LEU A 286 -6.22 -9.11 -1.93
CA LEU A 286 -5.64 -8.19 -2.90
C LEU A 286 -5.46 -6.81 -2.24
N LYS A 287 -4.25 -6.28 -2.26
CA LYS A 287 -3.95 -4.95 -1.77
C LYS A 287 -3.99 -3.94 -2.91
N ILE A 288 -4.80 -2.89 -2.74
CA ILE A 288 -4.93 -1.79 -3.70
C ILE A 288 -4.46 -0.50 -3.05
N ASP A 289 -3.46 0.14 -3.62
CA ASP A 289 -3.10 1.49 -3.25
C ASP A 289 -3.81 2.50 -4.16
N VAL A 290 -4.83 3.16 -3.61
CA VAL A 290 -5.66 4.13 -4.35
C VAL A 290 -4.85 5.36 -4.76
N GLN A 291 -3.87 5.78 -3.96
CA GLN A 291 -2.99 6.89 -4.31
C GLN A 291 -2.21 6.63 -5.60
N TRP A 292 -1.87 5.37 -5.85
CA TRP A 292 -0.99 5.00 -6.98
C TRP A 292 -1.75 4.75 -8.27
N GLN A 293 -3.05 4.46 -8.20
CA GLN A 293 -3.81 4.13 -9.40
C GLN A 293 -5.13 4.89 -9.60
N GLY A 294 -5.56 5.69 -8.60
CA GLY A 294 -6.80 6.47 -8.64
C GLY A 294 -8.06 5.65 -8.36
N PHE A 295 -9.17 6.33 -8.11
CA PHE A 295 -10.46 5.69 -7.78
C PHE A 295 -11.02 4.84 -8.91
N SER A 296 -10.97 5.33 -10.16
CA SER A 296 -11.56 4.61 -11.29
C SER A 296 -10.89 3.26 -11.53
N GLN A 297 -9.57 3.17 -11.39
CA GLN A 297 -8.88 1.89 -11.56
C GLN A 297 -9.02 1.01 -10.32
N ALA A 298 -8.91 1.57 -9.12
CA ALA A 298 -9.10 0.84 -7.87
C ALA A 298 -10.47 0.15 -7.84
N LYS A 299 -11.55 0.88 -8.17
CA LYS A 299 -12.89 0.28 -8.23
C LYS A 299 -12.98 -0.84 -9.26
N LYS A 300 -12.43 -0.67 -10.46
CA LYS A 300 -12.46 -1.71 -11.50
C LYS A 300 -11.67 -2.96 -11.10
N VAL A 301 -10.57 -2.78 -10.37
CA VAL A 301 -9.80 -3.90 -9.80
C VAL A 301 -10.60 -4.59 -8.71
N ALA A 302 -11.28 -3.82 -7.86
CA ALA A 302 -12.17 -4.37 -6.82
C ALA A 302 -13.32 -5.19 -7.43
N ASP A 303 -14.00 -4.65 -8.44
CA ASP A 303 -15.08 -5.35 -9.16
C ASP A 303 -14.54 -6.65 -9.85
N LEU A 304 -13.31 -6.62 -10.32
CA LEU A 304 -12.67 -7.81 -10.88
C LEU A 304 -12.31 -8.85 -9.82
N ALA A 305 -11.79 -8.41 -8.67
CA ALA A 305 -11.46 -9.30 -7.54
C ALA A 305 -12.69 -10.03 -7.01
N GLU A 306 -13.85 -9.35 -6.94
CA GLU A 306 -15.14 -9.96 -6.58
C GLU A 306 -15.49 -11.15 -7.49
N VAL A 307 -15.23 -11.06 -8.80
CA VAL A 307 -15.48 -12.16 -9.77
C VAL A 307 -14.61 -13.38 -9.49
N TYR A 308 -13.44 -13.19 -8.87
CA TYR A 308 -12.50 -14.25 -8.52
C TYR A 308 -12.59 -14.69 -7.05
N ASP A 309 -13.59 -14.25 -6.28
CA ASP A 309 -13.75 -14.52 -4.85
C ASP A 309 -12.50 -14.14 -4.02
N VAL A 310 -11.81 -13.05 -4.39
CA VAL A 310 -10.63 -12.54 -3.70
C VAL A 310 -11.01 -11.32 -2.84
N ASN A 311 -10.63 -11.35 -1.55
CA ASN A 311 -10.81 -10.22 -0.65
C ASN A 311 -9.93 -9.01 -1.04
N ILE A 312 -10.32 -7.81 -0.55
CA ILE A 312 -9.58 -6.54 -0.75
C ILE A 312 -9.32 -5.90 0.60
#